data_a9147a658d7a5d6a9bb8cd460e704375
#
_entry.id   a9147a658d7a5d6a9bb8cd460e704375
#
_cell.length_a   1.000
_cell.length_b   1.000
_cell.length_c   1.000
_cell.angle_alpha   90.00
_cell.angle_beta   90.00
_cell.angle_gamma   90.00
#
_symmetry.space_group_name_H-M   'P 1'
#
loop_
_entity.id
_entity.type
_entity.pdbx_description
1 polymer ?
#
loop_
_entity_poly.entity_id
_entity_poly.type
_entity_poly.pdbx_seq_one_letter_code
_entity_poly.pdbx_strand_id
1 'polypeptide(L)'
;MRFWKTILGLARKRFVGPPIAVAAIGLALAAYFLMPGRYVSTASMVLTVPATGGTLETEPASKPGLTNPLLQFNDALRTTAGILILATNTADVYKEIGAPENGPTVVTINDGRTNPDLLSISTNGPFIYVEVEGDDPATVREVMRKAQLRVRLELARRQTALDAPISTHIGIMDVMPASGPRAAIGDRLMYAASGGVLGVIAGLGVAYGLQRVRSTRTAPEPQPESQPESQSEPRPEIWSEVVAEEPEAGSEPAQPLNGSRPHPPATTAGFP
;
A
#
# COMPACT_ATOMS: atom_id res chain seq x y z
N MET A 1 -10.31 -12.28 26.32
CA MET A 1 -10.93 -10.94 26.45
C MET A 1 -10.48 -10.14 27.69
N ARG A 2 -9.81 -10.71 28.67
CA ARG A 2 -9.33 -9.99 29.89
C ARG A 2 -8.17 -9.02 29.60
N PHE A 3 -7.27 -9.34 28.67
CA PHE A 3 -6.09 -8.55 28.31
C PHE A 3 -6.47 -7.14 27.83
N TRP A 4 -7.42 -7.02 26.91
CA TRP A 4 -7.87 -5.72 26.39
C TRP A 4 -8.54 -4.82 27.44
N LYS A 5 -9.30 -5.43 28.37
CA LYS A 5 -9.91 -4.68 29.48
C LYS A 5 -8.85 -4.11 30.44
N THR A 6 -7.77 -4.83 30.66
CA THR A 6 -6.65 -4.38 31.50
C THR A 6 -5.90 -3.22 30.85
N ILE A 7 -5.62 -3.30 29.54
CA ILE A 7 -4.96 -2.23 28.79
C ILE A 7 -5.82 -0.98 28.74
N LEU A 8 -7.12 -1.10 28.45
CA LEU A 8 -8.03 0.03 28.45
C LEU A 8 -8.18 0.66 29.84
N GLY A 9 -8.18 -0.15 30.89
CA GLY A 9 -8.18 0.29 32.29
C GLY A 9 -6.90 1.04 32.69
N LEU A 10 -5.73 0.62 32.14
CA LEU A 10 -4.45 1.31 32.35
C LEU A 10 -4.42 2.66 31.62
N ALA A 11 -4.87 2.69 30.37
CA ALA A 11 -4.92 3.91 29.55
C ALA A 11 -5.84 4.99 30.16
N ARG A 12 -6.85 4.57 30.90
CA ARG A 12 -7.83 5.47 31.55
C ARG A 12 -7.34 6.04 32.89
N LYS A 13 -6.21 5.55 33.44
CA LYS A 13 -5.64 6.10 34.67
C LYS A 13 -5.06 7.48 34.41
N ARG A 14 -5.50 8.49 35.16
CA ARG A 14 -5.15 9.92 35.06
C ARG A 14 -3.65 10.21 35.03
N PHE A 15 -2.81 9.33 35.54
CA PHE A 15 -1.35 9.48 35.58
C PHE A 15 -0.59 8.65 34.54
N VAL A 16 -1.25 7.73 33.81
CA VAL A 16 -0.61 6.84 32.85
C VAL A 16 -0.98 7.21 31.40
N GLY A 17 -2.22 7.59 31.17
CA GLY A 17 -2.72 7.96 29.84
C GLY A 17 -2.00 9.16 29.22
N PRO A 18 -1.92 10.32 29.90
CA PRO A 18 -1.30 11.52 29.34
C PRO A 18 0.16 11.33 28.92
N PRO A 19 1.08 10.75 29.73
CA PRO A 19 2.47 10.56 29.28
C PRO A 19 2.61 9.59 28.12
N ILE A 20 1.74 8.57 28.00
CA ILE A 20 1.72 7.67 26.83
C ILE A 20 1.28 8.44 25.59
N ALA A 21 0.23 9.26 25.69
CA ALA A 21 -0.25 10.08 24.58
C ALA A 21 0.83 11.08 24.12
N VAL A 22 1.51 11.75 25.04
CA VAL A 22 2.61 12.67 24.72
C VAL A 22 3.77 11.94 24.05
N ALA A 23 4.16 10.75 24.54
CA ALA A 23 5.20 9.95 23.91
C ALA A 23 4.80 9.46 22.51
N ALA A 24 3.55 9.03 22.32
CA ALA A 24 3.04 8.62 21.02
C ALA A 24 3.00 9.77 20.01
N ILE A 25 2.52 10.94 20.43
CA ILE A 25 2.52 12.16 19.60
C ILE A 25 3.96 12.59 19.30
N GLY A 26 4.84 12.58 20.29
CA GLY A 26 6.26 12.92 20.11
C GLY A 26 6.95 12.00 19.09
N LEU A 27 6.73 10.68 19.18
CA LEU A 27 7.26 9.72 18.21
C LEU A 27 6.62 9.85 16.82
N ALA A 28 5.32 10.12 16.73
CA ALA A 28 4.65 10.39 15.47
C ALA A 28 5.21 11.64 14.78
N LEU A 29 5.41 12.73 15.52
CA LEU A 29 6.00 13.96 15.02
C LEU A 29 7.48 13.74 14.64
N ALA A 30 8.25 13.04 15.45
CA ALA A 30 9.62 12.69 15.14
C ALA A 30 9.70 11.88 13.84
N ALA A 31 8.86 10.85 13.66
CA ALA A 31 8.78 10.07 12.44
C ALA A 31 8.38 10.93 11.22
N TYR A 32 7.45 11.87 11.39
CA TYR A 32 7.02 12.77 10.33
C TYR A 32 8.13 13.71 9.84
N PHE A 33 8.95 14.25 10.76
CA PHE A 33 9.97 15.23 10.41
C PHE A 33 11.35 14.64 10.12
N LEU A 34 11.71 13.50 10.73
CA LEU A 34 13.01 12.87 10.50
C LEU A 34 13.04 11.99 9.25
N MET A 35 11.90 11.48 8.79
CA MET A 35 11.87 10.68 7.57
C MET A 35 12.04 11.57 6.34
N PRO A 36 12.94 11.24 5.42
CA PRO A 36 13.11 11.97 4.17
C PRO A 36 11.81 11.91 3.38
N GLY A 37 11.33 13.09 2.97
CA GLY A 37 10.14 13.18 2.13
C GLY A 37 10.49 12.78 0.71
N ARG A 38 9.68 11.93 0.10
CA ARG A 38 9.78 11.66 -1.34
C ARG A 38 9.06 12.72 -2.15
N TYR A 39 9.57 12.98 -3.32
CA TYR A 39 8.98 13.87 -4.31
C TYR A 39 8.55 13.05 -5.51
N VAL A 40 7.35 13.32 -6.00
CA VAL A 40 6.77 12.63 -7.16
C VAL A 40 6.51 13.65 -8.26
N SER A 41 6.88 13.30 -9.48
CA SER A 41 6.54 14.00 -10.71
C SER A 41 5.89 13.03 -11.68
N THR A 42 4.85 13.48 -12.38
CA THR A 42 4.07 12.68 -13.32
C THR A 42 3.98 13.38 -14.65
N ALA A 43 3.96 12.61 -15.73
CA ALA A 43 3.70 13.09 -17.08
C ALA A 43 2.92 12.04 -17.88
N SER A 44 2.09 12.48 -18.82
CA SER A 44 1.39 11.59 -19.73
C SER A 44 1.56 12.07 -21.16
N MET A 45 1.89 11.13 -22.04
CA MET A 45 2.07 11.36 -23.48
C MET A 45 1.11 10.47 -24.24
N VAL A 46 0.72 10.89 -25.42
CA VAL A 46 -0.13 10.11 -26.34
C VAL A 46 0.54 10.02 -27.69
N LEU A 47 0.46 8.85 -28.32
CA LEU A 47 0.89 8.64 -29.70
C LEU A 47 -0.22 9.11 -30.64
N THR A 48 0.15 9.83 -31.69
CA THR A 48 -0.76 10.35 -32.68
C THR A 48 -0.33 9.94 -34.09
N VAL A 49 -1.28 9.67 -34.96
CA VAL A 49 -0.98 9.53 -36.40
C VAL A 49 -0.54 10.89 -36.96
N PRO A 50 0.25 10.90 -38.05
CA PRO A 50 0.56 12.14 -38.75
C PRO A 50 -0.71 12.77 -39.34
N ALA A 51 -0.68 14.09 -39.56
CA ALA A 51 -1.82 14.83 -40.13
C ALA A 51 -2.27 14.31 -41.52
N THR A 52 -1.37 13.64 -42.22
CA THR A 52 -1.60 12.93 -43.49
C THR A 52 -2.37 11.62 -43.36
N GLY A 53 -2.76 11.23 -42.14
CA GLY A 53 -3.40 9.94 -41.85
C GLY A 53 -2.51 8.70 -41.95
N GLY A 54 -1.18 8.88 -42.11
CA GLY A 54 -0.23 7.77 -42.25
C GLY A 54 -0.24 7.06 -43.60
N THR A 55 -0.99 7.58 -44.59
CA THR A 55 -1.02 7.09 -45.94
C THR A 55 -0.06 7.91 -46.81
N LEU A 56 0.69 7.23 -47.69
CA LEU A 56 1.39 7.90 -48.74
C LEU A 56 0.36 8.39 -49.77
N GLU A 57 0.22 9.69 -49.94
CA GLU A 57 -0.60 10.23 -51.03
C GLU A 57 0.05 9.85 -52.36
N THR A 58 -0.60 8.94 -53.09
CA THR A 58 -0.24 8.58 -54.47
C THR A 58 -0.95 9.46 -55.50
N GLU A 59 -1.95 10.24 -55.08
CA GLU A 59 -2.71 11.13 -55.97
C GLU A 59 -2.52 12.62 -55.59
N PRO A 60 -2.13 13.46 -56.57
CA PRO A 60 -1.85 14.89 -56.35
C PRO A 60 -3.12 15.77 -56.13
N ALA A 61 -4.31 15.19 -55.99
CA ALA A 61 -5.58 15.93 -55.97
C ALA A 61 -6.34 15.95 -54.63
N SER A 62 -5.91 15.22 -53.65
CA SER A 62 -6.56 15.29 -52.31
C SER A 62 -5.96 16.45 -51.54
N LYS A 63 -6.78 17.43 -51.18
CA LYS A 63 -6.40 18.43 -50.16
C LYS A 63 -5.84 17.68 -48.96
N PRO A 64 -4.64 18.07 -48.42
CA PRO A 64 -4.06 17.39 -47.26
C PRO A 64 -5.14 17.26 -46.21
N GLY A 65 -5.41 16.02 -45.86
CA GLY A 65 -6.60 15.64 -45.14
C GLY A 65 -6.76 16.42 -43.85
N LEU A 66 -7.91 17.06 -43.73
CA LEU A 66 -8.42 17.67 -42.52
C LEU A 66 -8.80 16.60 -41.46
N THR A 67 -7.99 15.56 -41.31
CA THR A 67 -8.18 14.53 -40.30
C THR A 67 -7.54 14.97 -38.99
N ASN A 68 -8.37 15.07 -37.97
CA ASN A 68 -7.87 15.33 -36.61
C ASN A 68 -7.14 14.07 -36.10
N PRO A 69 -5.81 14.11 -35.87
CA PRO A 69 -5.03 12.95 -35.42
C PRO A 69 -5.53 12.37 -34.11
N LEU A 70 -6.16 13.17 -33.26
CA LEU A 70 -6.73 12.72 -31.96
C LEU A 70 -7.98 11.85 -32.12
N LEU A 71 -8.64 11.89 -33.27
CA LEU A 71 -9.83 11.06 -33.57
C LEU A 71 -9.45 9.71 -34.18
N GLN A 72 -8.17 9.48 -34.46
CA GLN A 72 -7.67 8.27 -35.13
C GLN A 72 -6.88 7.34 -34.20
N PHE A 73 -7.31 7.18 -32.98
CA PHE A 73 -6.72 6.18 -32.11
C PHE A 73 -7.08 4.77 -32.60
N ASN A 74 -6.06 3.99 -32.88
CA ASN A 74 -6.22 2.63 -33.38
C ASN A 74 -5.32 1.65 -32.61
N ASP A 75 -5.55 0.36 -32.80
CA ASP A 75 -4.80 -0.71 -32.13
C ASP A 75 -3.32 -0.70 -32.50
N ALA A 76 -2.94 -0.22 -33.68
CA ALA A 76 -1.54 -0.11 -34.08
C ALA A 76 -0.78 0.91 -33.22
N LEU A 77 -1.37 2.08 -32.93
CA LEU A 77 -0.78 3.07 -32.04
C LEU A 77 -0.68 2.52 -30.60
N ARG A 78 -1.69 1.80 -30.13
CA ARG A 78 -1.68 1.18 -28.81
C ARG A 78 -0.61 0.10 -28.70
N THR A 79 -0.45 -0.73 -29.72
CA THR A 79 0.62 -1.71 -29.81
C THR A 79 1.99 -1.04 -29.81
N THR A 80 2.14 0.05 -30.57
CA THR A 80 3.38 0.84 -30.60
C THR A 80 3.69 1.44 -29.24
N ALA A 81 2.70 1.99 -28.53
CA ALA A 81 2.87 2.47 -27.15
C ALA A 81 3.35 1.34 -26.23
N GLY A 82 2.75 0.16 -26.30
CA GLY A 82 3.19 -1.02 -25.54
C GLY A 82 4.64 -1.43 -25.84
N ILE A 83 5.02 -1.41 -27.12
CA ILE A 83 6.40 -1.70 -27.52
C ILE A 83 7.38 -0.66 -26.97
N LEU A 84 7.02 0.63 -26.98
CA LEU A 84 7.85 1.69 -26.42
C LEU A 84 7.98 1.55 -24.90
N ILE A 85 6.89 1.24 -24.20
CA ILE A 85 6.91 0.97 -22.77
C ILE A 85 7.86 -0.19 -22.45
N LEU A 86 7.76 -1.31 -23.16
CA LEU A 86 8.65 -2.45 -22.96
C LEU A 86 10.11 -2.10 -23.24
N ALA A 87 10.38 -1.35 -24.31
CA ALA A 87 11.74 -0.97 -24.71
C ALA A 87 12.39 0.03 -23.74
N THR A 88 11.59 0.85 -23.07
CA THR A 88 12.08 1.83 -22.09
C THR A 88 12.14 1.26 -20.66
N ASN A 89 11.44 0.16 -20.38
CA ASN A 89 11.45 -0.53 -19.09
C ASN A 89 12.61 -1.54 -19.00
N THR A 90 13.84 -1.09 -19.22
CA THR A 90 15.04 -1.92 -19.12
C THR A 90 16.04 -1.30 -18.15
N ALA A 91 16.81 -2.14 -17.45
CA ALA A 91 17.82 -1.69 -16.48
C ALA A 91 18.83 -0.71 -17.08
N ASP A 92 19.22 -0.93 -18.35
CA ASP A 92 20.16 -0.06 -19.06
C ASP A 92 19.57 1.33 -19.30
N VAL A 93 18.30 1.41 -19.71
CA VAL A 93 17.59 2.69 -19.89
C VAL A 93 17.44 3.41 -18.55
N TYR A 94 17.06 2.71 -17.49
CA TYR A 94 16.94 3.30 -16.16
C TYR A 94 18.28 3.85 -15.68
N LYS A 95 19.39 3.15 -15.90
CA LYS A 95 20.73 3.64 -15.61
C LYS A 95 21.09 4.88 -16.44
N GLU A 96 20.77 4.87 -17.75
CA GLU A 96 21.02 5.98 -18.67
C GLU A 96 20.29 7.28 -18.23
N ILE A 97 19.04 7.17 -17.81
CA ILE A 97 18.24 8.32 -17.37
C ILE A 97 18.57 8.80 -15.94
N GLY A 98 19.38 8.03 -15.20
CA GLY A 98 19.81 8.38 -13.83
C GLY A 98 18.94 7.78 -12.71
N ALA A 99 18.23 6.71 -12.99
CA ALA A 99 17.40 5.98 -12.02
C ALA A 99 17.77 4.48 -12.01
N PRO A 100 18.98 4.11 -11.57
CA PRO A 100 19.38 2.70 -11.50
C PRO A 100 18.48 1.94 -10.51
N GLU A 101 18.30 0.65 -10.73
CA GLU A 101 17.36 -0.24 -10.04
C GLU A 101 17.45 -0.20 -8.51
N ASN A 102 18.65 0.04 -7.95
CA ASN A 102 18.87 0.19 -6.51
C ASN A 102 19.19 1.64 -6.09
N GLY A 103 18.78 2.62 -6.91
CA GLY A 103 19.02 4.04 -6.64
C GLY A 103 17.94 4.68 -5.77
N PRO A 104 18.18 5.93 -5.32
CA PRO A 104 17.21 6.70 -4.55
C PRO A 104 16.04 7.20 -5.40
N THR A 105 16.14 7.12 -6.73
CA THR A 105 15.13 7.57 -7.68
C THR A 105 14.52 6.37 -8.40
N VAL A 106 13.21 6.27 -8.35
CA VAL A 106 12.43 5.21 -9.01
C VAL A 106 11.67 5.81 -10.18
N VAL A 107 11.70 5.13 -11.32
CA VAL A 107 10.94 5.51 -12.50
C VAL A 107 9.96 4.40 -12.85
N THR A 108 8.72 4.77 -13.09
CA THR A 108 7.66 3.87 -13.57
C THR A 108 7.17 4.37 -14.91
N ILE A 109 7.29 3.55 -15.96
CA ILE A 109 6.78 3.85 -17.29
C ILE A 109 5.74 2.79 -17.63
N ASN A 110 4.48 3.19 -17.83
CA ASN A 110 3.40 2.27 -18.14
C ASN A 110 2.31 2.94 -18.99
N ASP A 111 1.18 2.26 -19.18
CA ASP A 111 0.03 2.74 -19.97
C ASP A 111 -0.95 3.65 -19.18
N GLY A 112 -0.60 4.05 -17.97
CA GLY A 112 -1.41 4.94 -17.13
C GLY A 112 -2.50 4.26 -16.32
N ARG A 113 -2.67 2.93 -16.40
CA ARG A 113 -3.70 2.20 -15.64
C ARG A 113 -3.46 2.22 -14.13
N THR A 114 -2.24 2.49 -13.70
CA THR A 114 -1.90 2.61 -12.28
C THR A 114 -2.26 3.97 -11.70
N ASN A 115 -2.52 4.97 -12.55
CA ASN A 115 -2.91 6.30 -12.10
C ASN A 115 -4.45 6.44 -12.10
N PRO A 116 -5.07 6.71 -10.92
CA PRO A 116 -6.52 6.87 -10.81
C PRO A 116 -7.09 7.97 -11.72
N ASP A 117 -6.35 9.06 -11.91
CA ASP A 117 -6.78 10.21 -12.70
C ASP A 117 -6.83 9.89 -14.20
N LEU A 118 -6.07 8.89 -14.65
CA LEU A 118 -5.99 8.46 -16.05
C LEU A 118 -6.81 7.19 -16.35
N LEU A 119 -7.32 6.52 -15.31
CA LEU A 119 -8.00 5.22 -15.43
C LEU A 119 -9.18 5.25 -16.41
N SER A 120 -9.90 6.37 -16.48
CA SER A 120 -11.04 6.52 -17.39
C SER A 120 -10.64 6.75 -18.85
N ILE A 121 -9.43 7.24 -19.10
CA ILE A 121 -8.95 7.65 -20.42
C ILE A 121 -7.96 6.62 -20.97
N SER A 122 -7.10 6.04 -20.12
CA SER A 122 -5.99 5.19 -20.52
C SER A 122 -6.38 3.80 -21.01
N THR A 123 -7.59 3.32 -20.68
CA THR A 123 -8.00 1.94 -20.99
C THR A 123 -8.07 1.64 -22.49
N ASN A 124 -8.29 2.65 -23.32
CA ASN A 124 -8.52 2.47 -24.77
C ASN A 124 -7.60 3.30 -25.68
N GLY A 125 -6.67 4.07 -25.13
CA GLY A 125 -5.80 4.96 -25.91
C GLY A 125 -4.33 4.53 -25.93
N PRO A 126 -3.55 5.05 -26.90
CA PRO A 126 -2.11 4.81 -27.02
C PRO A 126 -1.32 5.72 -26.07
N PHE A 127 -1.59 5.63 -24.77
CA PHE A 127 -0.96 6.47 -23.75
C PHE A 127 0.34 5.86 -23.23
N ILE A 128 1.27 6.73 -22.87
CA ILE A 128 2.49 6.42 -22.12
C ILE A 128 2.50 7.35 -20.90
N TYR A 129 2.43 6.76 -19.74
CA TYR A 129 2.51 7.43 -18.45
C TYR A 129 3.90 7.25 -17.88
N VAL A 130 4.48 8.34 -17.39
CA VAL A 130 5.78 8.34 -16.72
C VAL A 130 5.61 8.94 -15.33
N GLU A 131 6.06 8.22 -14.33
CA GLU A 131 6.11 8.64 -12.95
C GLU A 131 7.54 8.53 -12.44
N VAL A 132 8.02 9.55 -11.77
CA VAL A 132 9.36 9.59 -11.20
C VAL A 132 9.24 9.97 -9.74
N GLU A 133 9.75 9.11 -8.87
CA GLU A 133 9.84 9.32 -7.43
C GLU A 133 11.30 9.42 -7.00
N GLY A 134 11.60 10.30 -6.04
CA GLY A 134 12.95 10.44 -5.51
C GLY A 134 13.01 11.36 -4.30
N ASP A 135 14.17 11.39 -3.68
CA ASP A 135 14.40 12.14 -2.43
C ASP A 135 14.71 13.62 -2.68
N ASP A 136 15.18 13.96 -3.89
CA ASP A 136 15.55 15.33 -4.28
C ASP A 136 14.70 15.84 -5.46
N PRO A 137 14.02 16.99 -5.31
CA PRO A 137 13.15 17.52 -6.35
C PRO A 137 13.88 17.95 -7.63
N ALA A 138 15.17 18.31 -7.55
CA ALA A 138 15.94 18.67 -8.73
C ALA A 138 16.27 17.42 -9.56
N THR A 139 16.70 16.35 -8.90
CA THR A 139 16.95 15.04 -9.51
C THR A 139 15.69 14.46 -10.14
N VAL A 140 14.55 14.51 -9.44
CA VAL A 140 13.24 14.03 -9.97
C VAL A 140 12.87 14.76 -11.26
N ARG A 141 13.05 16.09 -11.30
CA ARG A 141 12.78 16.90 -12.51
C ARG A 141 13.70 16.53 -13.68
N GLU A 142 14.98 16.32 -13.40
CA GLU A 142 15.97 15.97 -14.43
C GLU A 142 15.71 14.59 -15.00
N VAL A 143 15.46 13.59 -14.13
CA VAL A 143 15.15 12.21 -14.53
C VAL A 143 13.85 12.18 -15.33
N MET A 144 12.81 12.91 -14.93
CA MET A 144 11.55 13.02 -15.67
C MET A 144 11.79 13.55 -17.10
N ARG A 145 12.59 14.61 -17.25
CA ARG A 145 12.93 15.15 -18.57
C ARG A 145 13.69 14.14 -19.42
N LYS A 146 14.67 13.43 -18.83
CA LYS A 146 15.43 12.38 -19.52
C LYS A 146 14.53 11.20 -19.93
N ALA A 147 13.62 10.77 -19.07
CA ALA A 147 12.66 9.70 -19.35
C ALA A 147 11.76 10.07 -20.53
N GLN A 148 11.16 11.25 -20.53
CA GLN A 148 10.35 11.72 -21.67
C GLN A 148 11.17 11.79 -22.97
N LEU A 149 12.39 12.32 -22.91
CA LEU A 149 13.26 12.39 -24.07
C LEU A 149 13.63 10.99 -24.59
N ARG A 150 13.90 10.05 -23.68
CA ARG A 150 14.24 8.68 -24.03
C ARG A 150 13.11 7.96 -24.76
N VAL A 151 11.85 8.14 -24.32
CA VAL A 151 10.68 7.61 -25.02
C VAL A 151 10.58 8.17 -26.45
N ARG A 152 10.78 9.48 -26.62
CA ARG A 152 10.73 10.13 -27.95
C ARG A 152 11.87 9.64 -28.86
N LEU A 153 13.07 9.51 -28.33
CA LEU A 153 14.22 8.98 -29.07
C LEU A 153 14.04 7.52 -29.47
N GLU A 154 13.43 6.71 -28.60
CA GLU A 154 13.15 5.30 -28.92
C GLU A 154 12.15 5.18 -30.06
N LEU A 155 11.08 5.99 -30.08
CA LEU A 155 10.16 6.04 -31.20
C LEU A 155 10.87 6.47 -32.50
N ALA A 156 11.66 7.52 -32.47
CA ALA A 156 12.39 8.00 -33.65
C ALA A 156 13.35 6.94 -34.18
N ARG A 157 14.11 6.26 -33.29
CA ARG A 157 15.01 5.16 -33.66
C ARG A 157 14.28 4.05 -34.41
N ARG A 158 13.11 3.63 -33.90
CA ARG A 158 12.33 2.54 -34.51
C ARG A 158 11.79 2.94 -35.88
N GLN A 159 11.30 4.14 -36.02
CA GLN A 159 10.81 4.64 -37.30
C GLN A 159 11.94 4.75 -38.33
N THR A 160 13.12 5.21 -37.93
CA THR A 160 14.29 5.25 -38.78
C THR A 160 14.80 3.84 -39.15
N ALA A 161 14.82 2.91 -38.21
CA ALA A 161 15.24 1.54 -38.41
C ALA A 161 14.35 0.75 -39.40
N LEU A 162 13.10 1.19 -39.54
CA LEU A 162 12.12 0.63 -40.49
C LEU A 162 12.08 1.38 -41.81
N ASP A 163 12.97 2.36 -42.01
CA ASP A 163 12.96 3.25 -43.18
C ASP A 163 11.58 3.88 -43.46
N ALA A 164 10.82 4.17 -42.39
CA ALA A 164 9.49 4.73 -42.52
C ALA A 164 9.57 6.13 -43.17
N PRO A 165 8.74 6.42 -44.22
CA PRO A 165 8.68 7.76 -44.79
C PRO A 165 8.33 8.81 -43.73
N ILE A 166 9.01 9.96 -43.74
CA ILE A 166 8.84 11.03 -42.73
C ILE A 166 7.38 11.50 -42.64
N SER A 167 6.65 11.53 -43.74
CA SER A 167 5.24 11.90 -43.82
C SER A 167 4.31 10.93 -43.03
N THR A 168 4.78 9.70 -42.77
CA THR A 168 4.03 8.66 -42.06
C THR A 168 4.48 8.51 -40.59
N HIS A 169 5.43 9.31 -40.13
CA HIS A 169 5.95 9.19 -38.78
C HIS A 169 4.87 9.45 -37.72
N ILE A 170 4.77 8.53 -36.77
CA ILE A 170 3.94 8.66 -35.58
C ILE A 170 4.50 9.80 -34.72
N GLY A 171 3.62 10.70 -34.30
CA GLY A 171 3.96 11.79 -33.38
C GLY A 171 3.77 11.39 -31.92
N ILE A 172 4.41 12.11 -31.04
CA ILE A 172 4.15 12.07 -29.57
C ILE A 172 3.73 13.46 -29.13
N MET A 173 2.59 13.55 -28.45
CA MET A 173 2.08 14.78 -27.87
C MET A 173 1.96 14.61 -26.35
N ASP A 174 2.34 15.65 -25.59
CA ASP A 174 2.12 15.67 -24.16
C ASP A 174 0.64 15.98 -23.87
N VAL A 175 -0.06 15.05 -23.24
CA VAL A 175 -1.44 15.24 -22.76
C VAL A 175 -1.40 15.91 -21.39
N MET A 176 -0.52 15.42 -20.52
CA MET A 176 -0.22 16.01 -19.25
C MET A 176 1.27 16.33 -19.23
N PRO A 177 1.64 17.61 -19.32
CA PRO A 177 3.05 18.00 -19.21
C PRO A 177 3.58 17.59 -17.85
N ALA A 178 4.92 17.41 -17.76
CA ALA A 178 5.56 17.00 -16.52
C ALA A 178 5.15 17.93 -15.36
N SER A 179 4.54 17.35 -14.35
CA SER A 179 4.19 18.08 -13.13
C SER A 179 5.47 18.51 -12.40
N GLY A 180 5.43 19.68 -11.75
CA GLY A 180 6.51 20.01 -10.80
C GLY A 180 6.59 18.94 -9.71
N PRO A 181 7.80 18.60 -9.24
CA PRO A 181 7.95 17.63 -8.16
C PRO A 181 7.12 18.05 -6.93
N ARG A 182 6.21 17.19 -6.50
CA ARG A 182 5.34 17.41 -5.34
C ARG A 182 5.77 16.46 -4.23
N ALA A 183 5.78 16.96 -2.99
CA ALA A 183 6.05 16.11 -1.85
C ALA A 183 4.94 15.05 -1.69
N ALA A 184 5.34 13.79 -1.62
CA ALA A 184 4.44 12.67 -1.32
C ALA A 184 4.04 12.71 0.16
N ILE A 185 2.93 13.38 0.47
CA ILE A 185 2.45 13.56 1.85
C ILE A 185 1.97 12.23 2.43
N GLY A 186 1.47 11.32 1.57
CA GLY A 186 0.97 10.00 1.98
C GLY A 186 1.99 9.18 2.75
N ASP A 187 3.22 9.12 2.26
CA ASP A 187 4.30 8.37 2.89
C ASP A 187 4.66 8.92 4.26
N ARG A 188 4.77 10.26 4.38
CA ARG A 188 5.03 10.92 5.66
C ARG A 188 3.93 10.65 6.68
N LEU A 189 2.68 10.65 6.25
CA LEU A 189 1.54 10.36 7.11
C LEU A 189 1.56 8.89 7.57
N MET A 190 1.94 7.96 6.69
CA MET A 190 2.09 6.55 7.02
C MET A 190 3.21 6.31 8.04
N TYR A 191 4.35 6.99 7.89
CA TYR A 191 5.44 6.96 8.89
C TYR A 191 5.02 7.57 10.23
N ALA A 192 4.29 8.69 10.22
CA ALA A 192 3.75 9.29 11.42
C ALA A 192 2.76 8.35 12.14
N ALA A 193 1.88 7.70 11.40
CA ALA A 193 0.94 6.73 11.95
C ALA A 193 1.65 5.53 12.58
N SER A 194 2.66 4.95 11.89
CA SER A 194 3.45 3.84 12.40
C SER A 194 4.26 4.24 13.63
N GLY A 195 4.86 5.43 13.63
CA GLY A 195 5.57 6.01 14.79
C GLY A 195 4.63 6.20 15.99
N GLY A 196 3.41 6.67 15.75
CA GLY A 196 2.38 6.81 16.77
C GLY A 196 1.99 5.46 17.40
N VAL A 197 1.75 4.45 16.58
CA VAL A 197 1.43 3.08 17.06
C VAL A 197 2.58 2.50 17.89
N LEU A 198 3.82 2.61 17.40
CA LEU A 198 5.00 2.18 18.15
C LEU A 198 5.14 2.94 19.47
N GLY A 199 4.85 4.24 19.49
CA GLY A 199 4.84 5.07 20.69
C GLY A 199 3.82 4.61 21.74
N VAL A 200 2.62 4.23 21.31
CA VAL A 200 1.59 3.65 22.20
C VAL A 200 2.06 2.32 22.78
N ILE A 201 2.59 1.42 21.93
CA ILE A 201 3.08 0.10 22.39
C ILE A 201 4.23 0.25 23.39
N ALA A 202 5.22 1.08 23.08
CA ALA A 202 6.36 1.35 23.95
C ALA A 202 5.91 2.01 25.26
N GLY A 203 5.03 3.01 25.20
CA GLY A 203 4.48 3.70 26.36
C GLY A 203 3.69 2.76 27.30
N LEU A 204 2.87 1.87 26.73
CA LEU A 204 2.17 0.84 27.51
C LEU A 204 3.14 -0.16 28.14
N GLY A 205 4.20 -0.57 27.42
CA GLY A 205 5.25 -1.46 27.93
C GLY A 205 5.97 -0.85 29.12
N VAL A 206 6.38 0.42 29.04
CA VAL A 206 7.04 1.14 30.12
C VAL A 206 6.08 1.33 31.32
N ALA A 207 4.83 1.70 31.07
CA ALA A 207 3.84 1.87 32.13
C ALA A 207 3.57 0.55 32.87
N TYR A 208 3.47 -0.55 32.14
CA TYR A 208 3.31 -1.88 32.72
C TYR A 208 4.55 -2.29 33.55
N GLY A 209 5.77 -2.08 33.01
CA GLY A 209 7.01 -2.35 33.71
C GLY A 209 7.14 -1.57 35.03
N LEU A 210 6.86 -0.27 35.00
CA LEU A 210 6.88 0.58 36.20
C LEU A 210 5.84 0.16 37.25
N GLN A 211 4.65 -0.25 36.80
CA GLN A 211 3.62 -0.73 37.72
C GLN A 211 4.03 -2.04 38.38
N ARG A 212 4.66 -2.95 37.64
CA ARG A 212 5.17 -4.22 38.17
C ARG A 212 6.28 -3.99 39.21
N VAL A 213 7.22 -3.09 38.96
CA VAL A 213 8.28 -2.75 39.91
C VAL A 213 7.72 -2.10 41.19
N ARG A 214 6.69 -1.25 41.06
CA ARG A 214 6.02 -0.65 42.23
C ARG A 214 5.23 -1.67 43.03
N SER A 215 4.58 -2.64 42.41
CA SER A 215 3.83 -3.68 43.13
C SER A 215 4.74 -4.65 43.87
N THR A 216 5.98 -4.90 43.39
CA THR A 216 6.95 -5.73 44.09
C THR A 216 7.62 -5.00 45.28
N ARG A 217 7.66 -3.66 45.29
CA ARG A 217 8.17 -2.87 46.40
C ARG A 217 7.16 -2.64 47.54
N THR A 218 5.89 -2.88 47.29
CA THR A 218 4.81 -2.77 48.29
C THR A 218 4.34 -4.17 48.74
N ALA A 219 5.25 -5.12 48.82
CA ALA A 219 4.95 -6.35 49.57
C ALA A 219 4.78 -5.96 51.03
N PRO A 220 3.62 -6.23 51.67
CA PRO A 220 3.47 -5.97 53.10
C PRO A 220 4.52 -6.79 53.85
N GLU A 221 5.22 -6.08 54.72
CA GLU A 221 6.06 -6.70 55.74
C GLU A 221 5.26 -7.82 56.43
N PRO A 222 5.79 -9.04 56.54
CA PRO A 222 5.05 -10.12 57.17
C PRO A 222 4.71 -9.68 58.60
N GLN A 223 3.41 -9.54 58.90
CA GLN A 223 2.94 -9.35 60.25
C GLN A 223 3.50 -10.50 61.09
N PRO A 224 4.12 -10.21 62.24
CA PRO A 224 4.53 -11.26 63.13
C PRO A 224 3.31 -12.08 63.54
N GLU A 225 3.41 -13.38 63.27
CA GLU A 225 2.44 -14.38 63.70
C GLU A 225 2.08 -14.19 65.17
N SER A 226 0.89 -13.76 65.44
CA SER A 226 0.30 -13.84 66.80
C SER A 226 0.20 -15.32 67.14
N GLN A 227 0.92 -15.74 68.14
CA GLN A 227 0.89 -17.06 68.73
C GLN A 227 -0.55 -17.55 68.93
N PRO A 228 -0.87 -18.81 68.60
CA PRO A 228 -2.15 -19.35 68.95
C PRO A 228 -2.21 -19.61 70.44
N GLU A 229 -3.10 -18.89 71.08
CA GLU A 229 -3.48 -19.11 72.49
C GLU A 229 -4.20 -20.46 72.59
N SER A 230 -3.53 -21.33 73.40
CA SER A 230 -3.98 -22.64 73.79
C SER A 230 -5.25 -22.55 74.58
N GLN A 231 -6.37 -23.06 74.06
CA GLN A 231 -7.49 -23.45 74.96
C GLN A 231 -8.15 -24.74 74.50
N SER A 232 -7.81 -25.77 75.25
CA SER A 232 -8.68 -26.81 75.86
C SER A 232 -9.81 -27.40 75.01
N GLU A 233 -9.61 -28.64 74.66
CA GLU A 233 -10.65 -29.68 74.57
C GLU A 233 -11.63 -29.62 75.77
N PRO A 234 -12.87 -30.12 75.68
CA PRO A 234 -13.08 -31.55 75.63
C PRO A 234 -14.32 -32.07 74.80
N ARG A 235 -14.07 -33.23 74.25
CA ARG A 235 -14.86 -34.49 74.26
C ARG A 235 -16.27 -34.58 73.71
N PRO A 236 -16.65 -35.83 73.32
CA PRO A 236 -17.46 -36.15 72.17
C PRO A 236 -18.87 -36.70 72.55
N GLU A 237 -19.77 -36.72 71.65
CA GLU A 237 -20.91 -37.65 71.56
C GLU A 237 -21.34 -37.73 70.11
N ILE A 238 -21.12 -38.90 69.49
CA ILE A 238 -21.77 -40.22 69.39
C ILE A 238 -23.20 -40.13 68.80
N TRP A 239 -23.39 -41.00 67.84
CA TRP A 239 -24.62 -41.52 67.18
C TRP A 239 -25.26 -40.65 66.10
N SER A 240 -25.68 -41.11 64.96
CA SER A 240 -25.97 -42.45 64.36
C SER A 240 -26.15 -42.15 62.87
N GLU A 241 -25.59 -42.92 62.03
CA GLU A 241 -26.16 -44.03 61.25
C GLU A 241 -27.46 -43.66 60.51
N VAL A 242 -27.46 -43.81 59.25
CA VAL A 242 -28.33 -44.71 58.49
C VAL A 242 -28.37 -44.29 57.01
N VAL A 243 -27.80 -45.17 56.18
CA VAL A 243 -28.35 -45.90 55.02
C VAL A 243 -28.51 -45.11 53.71
N ALA A 244 -27.69 -45.53 52.81
CA ALA A 244 -27.93 -46.11 51.49
C ALA A 244 -28.98 -45.42 50.59
N GLU A 245 -28.55 -45.04 49.45
CA GLU A 245 -28.97 -45.79 48.22
C GLU A 245 -28.38 -45.11 46.97
N GLU A 246 -27.49 -45.82 46.31
CA GLU A 246 -27.31 -45.78 44.87
C GLU A 246 -28.46 -46.65 44.29
N PRO A 247 -28.92 -46.59 43.08
CA PRO A 247 -28.08 -46.47 41.88
C PRO A 247 -28.72 -45.77 40.66
N GLU A 248 -27.89 -45.82 39.63
CA GLU A 248 -28.17 -45.98 38.20
C GLU A 248 -28.55 -44.80 37.33
N ALA A 249 -27.65 -44.66 36.44
CA ALA A 249 -27.69 -44.98 35.02
C ALA A 249 -28.49 -44.01 34.12
N GLY A 250 -27.84 -43.60 33.16
CA GLY A 250 -28.53 -43.42 31.91
C GLY A 250 -28.20 -42.16 31.09
N SER A 251 -27.44 -42.47 30.08
CA SER A 251 -27.61 -41.97 28.71
C SER A 251 -26.99 -40.61 28.32
N GLU A 252 -25.85 -40.75 27.72
CA GLU A 252 -25.55 -40.07 26.48
C GLU A 252 -26.74 -40.07 25.49
N PRO A 253 -26.98 -38.98 24.77
CA PRO A 253 -26.80 -39.16 23.36
C PRO A 253 -26.23 -37.97 22.59
N ALA A 254 -25.36 -38.37 21.67
CA ALA A 254 -25.34 -37.98 20.26
C ALA A 254 -25.19 -36.52 19.86
N GLN A 255 -24.02 -36.29 19.25
CA GLN A 255 -23.79 -35.27 18.21
C GLN A 255 -24.81 -35.39 17.07
N PRO A 256 -25.14 -34.32 16.40
CA PRO A 256 -25.45 -34.37 14.98
C PRO A 256 -24.37 -33.74 14.12
N LEU A 257 -24.01 -34.52 13.18
CA LEU A 257 -23.24 -34.26 11.97
C LEU A 257 -23.75 -33.09 11.15
N ASN A 258 -22.76 -32.33 10.64
CA ASN A 258 -22.58 -32.06 9.23
C ASN A 258 -23.74 -31.40 8.45
N GLY A 259 -23.58 -30.11 8.20
CA GLY A 259 -24.34 -29.38 7.18
C GLY A 259 -23.41 -28.85 6.09
N SER A 260 -23.23 -29.70 5.08
CA SER A 260 -22.63 -29.33 3.79
C SER A 260 -23.37 -28.18 3.16
N ARG A 261 -22.63 -27.10 2.79
CA ARG A 261 -23.16 -26.05 1.93
C ARG A 261 -23.02 -26.48 0.47
N PRO A 262 -24.06 -26.37 -0.36
CA PRO A 262 -23.98 -26.64 -1.78
C PRO A 262 -23.34 -25.45 -2.54
N HIS A 263 -22.44 -25.79 -3.47
CA HIS A 263 -21.94 -24.92 -4.53
C HIS A 263 -23.06 -24.54 -5.50
N PRO A 264 -23.12 -23.30 -5.99
CA PRO A 264 -23.96 -22.95 -7.13
C PRO A 264 -23.30 -23.40 -8.45
N PRO A 265 -24.11 -23.79 -9.45
CA PRO A 265 -23.62 -24.34 -10.71
C PRO A 265 -23.09 -23.24 -11.63
N ALA A 266 -22.06 -23.60 -12.39
CA ALA A 266 -21.53 -22.84 -13.51
C ALA A 266 -22.58 -22.64 -14.59
N THR A 267 -22.86 -21.38 -14.93
CA THR A 267 -23.69 -21.02 -16.09
C THR A 267 -22.79 -20.96 -17.33
N THR A 268 -22.91 -21.98 -18.15
CA THR A 268 -22.45 -22.02 -19.54
C THR A 268 -23.37 -21.10 -20.35
N ALA A 269 -22.87 -19.95 -20.79
CA ALA A 269 -23.54 -19.16 -21.81
C ALA A 269 -22.81 -19.39 -23.15
N GLY A 270 -23.52 -20.04 -24.05
CA GLY A 270 -23.11 -20.25 -25.43
C GLY A 270 -23.24 -18.98 -26.24
N PHE A 271 -22.37 -18.92 -27.22
CA PHE A 271 -22.41 -17.98 -28.34
C PHE A 271 -23.58 -18.31 -29.31
N PRO A 272 -24.04 -17.32 -30.04
CA PRO A 272 -23.74 -17.24 -31.47
C PRO A 272 -22.90 -16.02 -31.85
#